data_b7f36e9546a65f9976a0d7acc62e5cc6
#
_entry.id   b7f36e9546a65f9976a0d7acc62e5cc6
#
_cell.length_a   1.000
_cell.length_b   1.000
_cell.length_c   1.000
_cell.angle_alpha   90.00
_cell.angle_beta   90.00
_cell.angle_gamma   90.00
#
_symmetry.space_group_name_H-M   'P 1'
#
loop_
_entity.id
_entity.type
_entity.pdbx_description
1 polymer ?
#
loop_
_entity_poly.entity_id
_entity_poly.type
_entity_poly.pdbx_seq_one_letter_code
_entity_poly.pdbx_strand_id
1 'polypeptide(L)'
;MAKTTTTAAAKHAADAASGNPRNSAAAPGAAPEAADDEAAGGASSYLVPGLERGLRILSEFSAREPVLSAPELSKRIGIPRTTTFRLLQTLEALGFIERANGDRHFRLGVGVLRLGFEYLNSLELTDLGTPVLERLRDTTGLSTHLLIRDRRDVVFVAKAQSNAPMFGSVKVHVGTRLPAHATVHGHVLMGDLTRDAMRQLYPEKRLEAFTEHTPATVDELYERVRHYARLGYAVSEGAFESGISAVTAPVRDHSGSIVAAITATVPRSEIGAAEEKERLVETVCGAAVDLSQRLNYRPLDSDPTVAHARHKVALF
;
A
#
# COMPACT_ATOMS: atom_id res chain seq x y z
N MET A 1 66.66 -15.98 -0.60
CA MET A 1 67.54 -14.82 -0.44
C MET A 1 66.60 -13.67 -0.12
N ALA A 2 66.43 -13.36 1.13
CA ALA A 2 67.27 -12.44 1.98
C ALA A 2 67.17 -11.02 1.46
N LYS A 3 66.78 -10.01 2.18
CA LYS A 3 66.87 -9.55 3.59
C LYS A 3 66.01 -8.28 3.68
N THR A 4 65.17 -8.11 4.67
CA THR A 4 65.45 -7.38 5.92
C THR A 4 65.97 -5.92 5.73
N THR A 5 65.51 -4.87 6.34
CA THR A 5 65.35 -4.53 7.76
C THR A 5 64.86 -3.06 7.81
N THR A 6 63.93 -2.65 8.64
CA THR A 6 63.95 -2.28 10.05
C THR A 6 64.15 -0.78 10.32
N THR A 7 63.22 -0.16 11.05
CA THR A 7 63.33 0.56 12.32
C THR A 7 63.89 2.01 12.25
N ALA A 8 63.45 2.99 12.91
CA ALA A 8 62.95 3.36 14.20
C ALA A 8 62.83 4.89 14.25
N ALA A 9 61.88 5.43 14.84
CA ALA A 9 61.68 5.83 16.24
C ALA A 9 62.30 7.18 16.64
N ALA A 10 61.41 8.00 17.11
CA ALA A 10 61.44 8.72 18.39
C ALA A 10 62.08 10.11 18.50
N LYS A 11 61.33 11.02 19.01
CA LYS A 11 61.40 11.68 20.31
C LYS A 11 61.78 13.17 20.35
N HIS A 12 61.07 13.80 21.22
CA HIS A 12 61.22 14.90 22.18
C HIS A 12 60.72 16.28 21.71
N ALA A 13 59.74 16.83 22.35
CA ALA A 13 59.43 17.23 23.74
C ALA A 13 59.82 18.69 24.04
N ALA A 14 58.83 19.40 24.55
CA ALA A 14 58.87 20.48 25.56
C ALA A 14 59.55 21.78 25.21
N ASP A 15 59.09 22.97 25.50
CA ASP A 15 58.65 23.51 26.77
C ASP A 15 58.14 24.97 26.60
N ALA A 16 57.13 25.31 27.33
CA ALA A 16 56.92 26.33 28.33
C ALA A 16 56.84 27.84 27.95
N ALA A 17 55.75 28.33 28.36
CA ALA A 17 55.49 29.36 29.37
C ALA A 17 55.26 30.83 28.96
N SER A 18 54.15 31.26 29.49
CA SER A 18 53.85 32.50 30.25
C SER A 18 53.49 33.77 29.56
N GLY A 19 52.33 34.33 29.99
CA GLY A 19 52.08 35.75 29.95
C GLY A 19 50.63 36.20 29.85
N ASN A 20 49.87 36.12 30.93
CA ASN A 20 48.71 36.97 31.24
C ASN A 20 49.25 38.25 31.95
N PRO A 21 48.65 39.45 31.99
CA PRO A 21 47.25 39.67 32.37
C PRO A 21 46.57 40.96 31.89
N ARG A 22 45.28 41.01 32.23
CA ARG A 22 44.46 42.18 32.68
C ARG A 22 43.77 43.09 31.62
N ASN A 23 42.50 43.03 31.63
CA ASN A 23 41.47 43.81 32.36
C ASN A 23 40.82 44.91 31.52
N SER A 24 39.52 44.83 31.31
CA SER A 24 38.59 45.85 31.74
C SER A 24 37.15 45.60 31.26
N ALA A 25 36.24 45.78 32.18
CA ALA A 25 34.81 45.61 32.20
C ALA A 25 34.02 46.48 31.19
N ALA A 26 32.87 45.99 30.75
CA ALA A 26 31.56 46.66 30.77
C ALA A 26 30.44 45.71 30.32
N ALA A 27 29.48 45.43 31.13
CA ALA A 27 28.11 44.98 30.84
C ALA A 27 27.18 46.21 31.01
N PRO A 28 25.85 46.13 30.77
CA PRO A 28 24.98 45.17 30.10
C PRO A 28 24.06 45.81 29.04
N GLY A 29 23.52 45.01 28.13
CA GLY A 29 22.45 45.45 27.22
C GLY A 29 21.45 44.30 26.98
N ALA A 30 20.24 44.55 27.35
CA ALA A 30 19.03 43.78 27.41
C ALA A 30 18.81 42.74 26.30
N ALA A 31 18.32 41.57 26.71
CA ALA A 31 17.64 40.59 25.89
C ALA A 31 16.24 41.11 25.47
N PRO A 32 15.73 40.79 24.30
CA PRO A 32 14.31 40.76 24.06
C PRO A 32 13.78 39.34 24.34
N GLU A 33 12.72 39.34 25.14
CA GLU A 33 11.90 38.20 25.46
C GLU A 33 11.43 37.46 24.22
N ALA A 34 11.63 36.14 24.20
CA ALA A 34 10.95 35.24 23.31
C ALA A 34 9.52 35.09 23.76
N ALA A 35 8.59 35.61 22.99
CA ALA A 35 7.17 35.32 23.16
C ALA A 35 6.88 33.89 22.67
N ASP A 36 6.22 33.16 23.55
CA ASP A 36 5.64 31.85 23.30
C ASP A 36 4.74 31.88 22.05
N ASP A 37 5.09 31.09 21.06
CA ASP A 37 4.19 30.63 20.00
C ASP A 37 4.28 29.10 19.88
N GLU A 38 3.93 28.41 20.97
CA GLU A 38 3.71 26.98 21.02
C GLU A 38 2.22 26.72 20.85
N ALA A 39 1.77 26.47 19.61
CA ALA A 39 0.67 25.54 19.32
C ALA A 39 0.30 25.55 17.83
N ALA A 40 1.05 24.84 16.99
CA ALA A 40 0.57 24.19 15.75
C ALA A 40 1.73 23.72 14.85
N GLY A 41 2.58 22.78 15.26
CA GLY A 41 3.71 22.36 14.43
C GLY A 41 4.38 21.04 14.77
N GLY A 42 3.75 20.19 15.59
CA GLY A 42 4.43 19.01 16.16
C GLY A 42 4.78 17.86 15.19
N ALA A 43 4.20 17.78 13.99
CA ALA A 43 4.44 16.68 13.04
C ALA A 43 5.42 17.05 11.90
N SER A 44 5.67 18.31 11.64
CA SER A 44 6.50 18.78 10.50
C SER A 44 8.00 18.86 10.82
N SER A 45 8.38 18.90 12.09
CA SER A 45 9.76 19.14 12.53
C SER A 45 10.71 17.94 12.32
N TYR A 46 10.17 16.73 12.18
CA TYR A 46 10.98 15.50 12.05
C TYR A 46 11.08 14.99 10.60
N LEU A 47 10.40 15.62 9.65
CA LEU A 47 10.48 15.22 8.25
C LEU A 47 11.81 15.68 7.63
N VAL A 48 12.50 14.77 6.95
CA VAL A 48 13.68 15.08 6.14
C VAL A 48 13.22 15.47 4.74
N PRO A 49 13.26 16.78 4.35
CA PRO A 49 12.64 17.24 3.11
C PRO A 49 13.23 16.60 1.85
N GLY A 50 14.52 16.24 1.86
CA GLY A 50 15.17 15.55 0.76
C GLY A 50 14.64 14.14 0.53
N LEU A 51 14.44 13.39 1.61
CA LEU A 51 13.89 12.04 1.55
C LEU A 51 12.42 12.05 1.09
N GLU A 52 11.60 12.91 1.69
CA GLU A 52 10.19 13.08 1.31
C GLU A 52 10.06 13.37 -0.19
N ARG A 53 10.80 14.37 -0.69
CA ARG A 53 10.75 14.76 -2.09
C ARG A 53 11.24 13.64 -3.02
N GLY A 54 12.28 12.91 -2.64
CA GLY A 54 12.78 11.75 -3.39
C GLY A 54 11.72 10.65 -3.52
N LEU A 55 11.04 10.31 -2.44
CA LEU A 55 9.95 9.32 -2.46
C LEU A 55 8.74 9.81 -3.28
N ARG A 56 8.40 11.09 -3.19
CA ARG A 56 7.34 11.69 -4.03
C ARG A 56 7.68 11.61 -5.51
N ILE A 57 8.95 11.84 -5.90
CA ILE A 57 9.39 11.66 -7.30
C ILE A 57 9.12 10.24 -7.78
N LEU A 58 9.47 9.21 -6.99
CA LEU A 58 9.21 7.81 -7.38
C LEU A 58 7.71 7.51 -7.53
N SER A 59 6.87 8.15 -6.73
CA SER A 59 5.41 7.96 -6.76
C SER A 59 4.70 8.61 -7.97
N GLU A 60 5.38 9.51 -8.70
CA GLU A 60 4.82 10.15 -9.90
C GLU A 60 4.78 9.22 -11.12
N PHE A 61 5.63 8.19 -11.14
CA PHE A 61 5.65 7.22 -12.22
C PHE A 61 4.50 6.22 -12.09
N SER A 62 3.82 5.96 -13.18
CA SER A 62 2.71 5.00 -13.24
C SER A 62 2.74 4.18 -14.52
N ALA A 63 1.91 3.12 -14.57
CA ALA A 63 1.77 2.32 -15.78
C ALA A 63 1.22 3.12 -16.98
N ARG A 64 0.47 4.22 -16.73
CA ARG A 64 -0.05 5.12 -17.76
C ARG A 64 1.01 6.13 -18.21
N GLU A 65 1.87 6.55 -17.30
CA GLU A 65 2.94 7.51 -17.53
C GLU A 65 4.27 6.95 -16.99
N PRO A 66 4.85 5.96 -17.69
CA PRO A 66 6.05 5.27 -17.22
C PRO A 66 7.33 6.08 -17.41
N VAL A 67 7.28 7.15 -18.22
CA VAL A 67 8.45 7.98 -18.59
C VAL A 67 8.10 9.43 -18.38
N LEU A 68 8.89 10.13 -17.55
CA LEU A 68 8.70 11.52 -17.21
C LEU A 68 10.03 12.29 -17.34
N SER A 69 9.94 13.58 -17.72
CA SER A 69 11.10 14.46 -17.77
C SER A 69 11.34 15.20 -16.44
N ALA A 70 12.57 15.67 -16.19
CA ALA A 70 12.89 16.45 -15.00
C ALA A 70 12.04 17.74 -14.87
N PRO A 71 11.74 18.51 -15.94
CA PRO A 71 10.82 19.64 -15.86
C PRO A 71 9.40 19.28 -15.44
N GLU A 72 8.86 18.16 -15.94
CA GLU A 72 7.53 17.67 -15.56
C GLU A 72 7.47 17.29 -14.09
N LEU A 73 8.44 16.52 -13.61
CA LEU A 73 8.56 16.14 -12.19
C LEU A 73 8.70 17.37 -11.29
N SER A 74 9.53 18.35 -11.68
CA SER A 74 9.67 19.62 -10.97
C SER A 74 8.33 20.36 -10.83
N LYS A 75 7.55 20.42 -11.90
CA LYS A 75 6.23 21.07 -11.92
C LYS A 75 5.21 20.32 -11.05
N ARG A 76 5.14 18.98 -11.15
CA ARG A 76 4.17 18.16 -10.41
C ARG A 76 4.40 18.21 -8.90
N ILE A 77 5.67 18.14 -8.47
CA ILE A 77 6.03 18.12 -7.06
C ILE A 77 6.13 19.52 -6.46
N GLY A 78 6.20 20.55 -7.29
CA GLY A 78 6.29 21.95 -6.85
C GLY A 78 7.65 22.34 -6.26
N ILE A 79 8.77 21.75 -6.76
CA ILE A 79 10.12 22.02 -6.27
C ILE A 79 11.02 22.60 -7.39
N PRO A 80 12.08 23.39 -7.05
CA PRO A 80 12.98 23.95 -8.03
C PRO A 80 13.66 22.90 -8.91
N ARG A 81 13.87 23.20 -10.19
CA ARG A 81 14.53 22.29 -11.16
C ARG A 81 15.89 21.80 -10.70
N THR A 82 16.68 22.66 -10.08
CA THR A 82 18.02 22.30 -9.54
C THR A 82 17.91 21.24 -8.44
N THR A 83 16.94 21.37 -7.54
CA THR A 83 16.66 20.38 -6.49
C THR A 83 16.17 19.09 -7.09
N THR A 84 15.21 19.15 -8.04
CA THR A 84 14.70 17.98 -8.76
C THR A 84 15.84 17.21 -9.42
N PHE A 85 16.73 17.92 -10.14
CA PHE A 85 17.86 17.29 -10.83
C PHE A 85 18.80 16.56 -9.85
N ARG A 86 19.14 17.18 -8.71
CA ARG A 86 19.97 16.53 -7.67
C ARG A 86 19.32 15.28 -7.09
N LEU A 87 18.00 15.31 -6.84
CA LEU A 87 17.26 14.16 -6.38
C LEU A 87 17.25 13.05 -7.44
N LEU A 88 17.00 13.38 -8.70
CA LEU A 88 17.04 12.43 -9.81
C LEU A 88 18.42 11.79 -9.95
N GLN A 89 19.51 12.55 -9.88
CA GLN A 89 20.86 11.97 -9.88
C GLN A 89 21.10 10.99 -8.72
N THR A 90 20.60 11.32 -7.52
CA THR A 90 20.72 10.45 -6.37
C THR A 90 19.92 9.16 -6.56
N LEU A 91 18.65 9.26 -7.02
CA LEU A 91 17.80 8.10 -7.28
C LEU A 91 18.36 7.23 -8.42
N GLU A 92 18.96 7.85 -9.45
CA GLU A 92 19.66 7.15 -10.55
C GLU A 92 20.89 6.41 -10.03
N ALA A 93 21.73 7.06 -9.25
CA ALA A 93 22.91 6.43 -8.64
C ALA A 93 22.57 5.26 -7.73
N LEU A 94 21.40 5.29 -7.07
CA LEU A 94 20.87 4.20 -6.23
C LEU A 94 20.11 3.14 -7.03
N GLY A 95 19.91 3.32 -8.34
CA GLY A 95 19.21 2.39 -9.22
C GLY A 95 17.69 2.39 -9.10
N PHE A 96 17.09 3.38 -8.42
CA PHE A 96 15.64 3.52 -8.30
C PHE A 96 14.98 4.10 -9.55
N ILE A 97 15.73 4.87 -10.33
CA ILE A 97 15.32 5.35 -11.65
C ILE A 97 16.45 5.11 -12.65
N GLU A 98 16.12 5.10 -13.90
CA GLU A 98 17.08 5.03 -15.01
C GLU A 98 16.67 5.98 -16.12
N ARG A 99 17.64 6.36 -16.97
CA ARG A 99 17.39 7.24 -18.10
C ARG A 99 16.66 6.51 -19.21
N ALA A 100 15.76 7.23 -19.86
CA ALA A 100 14.98 6.77 -20.99
C ALA A 100 15.02 7.82 -22.10
N ASN A 101 14.84 7.38 -23.37
CA ASN A 101 14.64 8.28 -24.52
C ASN A 101 15.69 9.41 -24.64
N GLY A 102 16.98 9.08 -24.67
CA GLY A 102 18.04 10.05 -24.97
C GLY A 102 18.37 10.99 -23.82
N ASP A 103 18.56 10.48 -22.63
CA ASP A 103 19.10 11.16 -21.41
C ASP A 103 18.28 12.29 -20.81
N ARG A 104 17.14 12.67 -21.37
CA ARG A 104 16.30 13.77 -20.86
C ARG A 104 15.08 13.29 -20.07
N HIS A 105 14.76 12.01 -20.15
CA HIS A 105 13.62 11.40 -19.49
C HIS A 105 14.10 10.32 -18.54
N PHE A 106 13.26 10.01 -17.58
CA PHE A 106 13.51 9.03 -16.53
C PHE A 106 12.35 8.04 -16.48
N ARG A 107 12.64 6.81 -16.07
CA ARG A 107 11.67 5.78 -15.73
C ARG A 107 12.09 5.08 -14.45
N LEU A 108 11.19 4.32 -13.83
CA LEU A 108 11.55 3.50 -12.67
C LEU A 108 12.62 2.48 -13.06
N GLY A 109 13.64 2.37 -12.24
CA GLY A 109 14.71 1.38 -12.33
C GLY A 109 14.38 0.13 -11.51
N VAL A 110 15.13 -0.94 -11.75
CA VAL A 110 14.95 -2.24 -11.09
C VAL A 110 15.12 -2.20 -9.56
N GLY A 111 15.81 -1.17 -9.04
CA GLY A 111 15.97 -0.96 -7.60
C GLY A 111 14.65 -0.82 -6.83
N VAL A 112 13.59 -0.33 -7.49
CA VAL A 112 12.24 -0.24 -6.90
C VAL A 112 11.67 -1.64 -6.63
N LEU A 113 11.89 -2.59 -7.54
CA LEU A 113 11.41 -3.97 -7.39
C LEU A 113 12.01 -4.65 -6.17
N ARG A 114 13.29 -4.39 -5.87
CA ARG A 114 13.93 -4.98 -4.69
C ARG A 114 13.17 -4.66 -3.41
N LEU A 115 12.82 -3.38 -3.19
CA LEU A 115 12.03 -2.99 -2.02
C LEU A 115 10.62 -3.60 -2.03
N GLY A 116 9.98 -3.64 -3.19
CA GLY A 116 8.67 -4.24 -3.34
C GLY A 116 8.67 -5.74 -3.07
N PHE A 117 9.66 -6.48 -3.57
CA PHE A 117 9.80 -7.92 -3.33
C PHE A 117 10.16 -8.24 -1.88
N GLU A 118 11.04 -7.48 -1.22
CA GLU A 118 11.32 -7.65 0.20
C GLU A 118 10.05 -7.48 1.04
N TYR A 119 9.22 -6.49 0.71
CA TYR A 119 7.92 -6.33 1.36
C TYR A 119 7.00 -7.53 1.10
N LEU A 120 6.82 -7.93 -0.15
CA LEU A 120 5.96 -9.07 -0.51
C LEU A 120 6.45 -10.38 0.11
N ASN A 121 7.76 -10.63 0.12
CA ASN A 121 8.37 -11.82 0.72
C ASN A 121 8.26 -11.81 2.25
N SER A 122 8.16 -10.64 2.88
CA SER A 122 7.90 -10.53 4.32
C SER A 122 6.45 -10.85 4.70
N LEU A 123 5.54 -10.90 3.72
CA LEU A 123 4.14 -11.24 3.92
C LEU A 123 3.97 -12.76 3.81
N GLU A 124 4.01 -13.48 4.92
CA GLU A 124 3.57 -14.88 5.04
C GLU A 124 2.20 -15.11 4.35
N LEU A 125 1.38 -14.05 4.32
CA LEU A 125 0.08 -13.97 3.67
C LEU A 125 0.13 -14.31 2.17
N THR A 126 1.14 -13.86 1.41
CA THR A 126 1.24 -14.13 -0.05
C THR A 126 1.65 -15.56 -0.32
N ASP A 127 2.54 -16.11 0.49
CA ASP A 127 3.03 -17.49 0.37
C ASP A 127 1.90 -18.49 0.68
N LEU A 128 1.13 -18.24 1.74
CA LEU A 128 -0.03 -19.06 2.09
C LEU A 128 -1.21 -18.82 1.14
N GLY A 129 -1.37 -17.60 0.63
CA GLY A 129 -2.49 -17.19 -0.20
C GLY A 129 -2.41 -17.69 -1.64
N THR A 130 -1.21 -17.70 -2.25
CA THR A 130 -1.04 -18.07 -3.66
C THR A 130 -1.62 -19.46 -3.98
N PRO A 131 -1.35 -20.53 -3.23
CA PRO A 131 -1.95 -21.85 -3.50
C PRO A 131 -3.48 -21.86 -3.32
N VAL A 132 -4.02 -21.00 -2.44
CA VAL A 132 -5.47 -20.87 -2.25
C VAL A 132 -6.11 -20.19 -3.47
N LEU A 133 -5.50 -19.14 -3.98
CA LEU A 133 -5.96 -18.46 -5.19
C LEU A 133 -5.92 -19.38 -6.41
N GLU A 134 -4.88 -20.18 -6.56
CA GLU A 134 -4.74 -21.12 -7.68
C GLU A 134 -5.86 -22.16 -7.65
N ARG A 135 -6.15 -22.77 -6.49
CA ARG A 135 -7.27 -23.71 -6.35
C ARG A 135 -8.61 -23.04 -6.64
N LEU A 136 -8.82 -21.81 -6.14
CA LEU A 136 -10.04 -21.05 -6.40
C LEU A 136 -10.20 -20.76 -7.89
N ARG A 137 -9.12 -20.35 -8.60
CA ARG A 137 -9.08 -20.19 -10.06
C ARG A 137 -9.44 -21.49 -10.78
N ASP A 138 -8.84 -22.60 -10.39
CA ASP A 138 -9.02 -23.89 -11.05
C ASP A 138 -10.46 -24.43 -10.86
N THR A 139 -11.07 -24.14 -9.70
CA THR A 139 -12.44 -24.51 -9.40
C THR A 139 -13.46 -23.66 -10.15
N THR A 140 -13.20 -22.34 -10.28
CA THR A 140 -14.17 -21.39 -10.82
C THR A 140 -13.90 -21.04 -12.30
N GLY A 141 -12.69 -21.27 -12.81
CA GLY A 141 -12.24 -20.79 -14.12
C GLY A 141 -12.01 -19.29 -14.16
N LEU A 142 -12.14 -18.56 -13.04
CA LEU A 142 -12.05 -17.10 -12.96
C LEU A 142 -10.67 -16.64 -12.49
N SER A 143 -10.30 -15.41 -12.82
CA SER A 143 -9.13 -14.77 -12.23
C SER A 143 -9.42 -14.45 -10.76
N THR A 144 -8.47 -14.77 -9.90
CA THR A 144 -8.57 -14.58 -8.45
C THR A 144 -7.44 -13.74 -7.92
N HIS A 145 -7.71 -12.98 -6.87
CA HIS A 145 -6.74 -12.03 -6.34
C HIS A 145 -6.78 -12.02 -4.81
N LEU A 146 -5.62 -11.72 -4.23
CA LEU A 146 -5.45 -11.39 -2.82
C LEU A 146 -5.20 -9.90 -2.69
N LEU A 147 -5.93 -9.27 -1.78
CA LEU A 147 -5.95 -7.84 -1.58
C LEU A 147 -5.70 -7.49 -0.14
N ILE A 148 -4.98 -6.39 0.09
CA ILE A 148 -4.83 -5.78 1.42
C ILE A 148 -5.29 -4.33 1.37
N ARG A 149 -5.52 -3.74 2.55
CA ARG A 149 -5.79 -2.31 2.66
C ARG A 149 -4.52 -1.56 3.08
N ASP A 150 -4.17 -0.56 2.30
CA ASP A 150 -3.16 0.43 2.67
C ASP A 150 -3.83 1.81 2.77
N ARG A 151 -4.12 2.21 4.00
CA ARG A 151 -4.86 3.45 4.29
C ARG A 151 -6.21 3.50 3.57
N ARG A 152 -6.33 4.33 2.53
CA ARG A 152 -7.55 4.56 1.73
C ARG A 152 -7.60 3.77 0.44
N ASP A 153 -6.58 2.96 0.19
CA ASP A 153 -6.46 2.15 -1.01
C ASP A 153 -6.57 0.66 -0.71
N VAL A 154 -7.09 -0.05 -1.67
CA VAL A 154 -6.96 -1.49 -1.82
C VAL A 154 -5.76 -1.77 -2.70
N VAL A 155 -4.88 -2.67 -2.28
CA VAL A 155 -3.67 -3.06 -3.02
C VAL A 155 -3.75 -4.55 -3.37
N PHE A 156 -3.55 -4.88 -4.63
CA PHE A 156 -3.48 -6.26 -5.11
C PHE A 156 -2.08 -6.80 -4.84
N VAL A 157 -1.96 -7.82 -3.97
CA VAL A 157 -0.65 -8.37 -3.53
C VAL A 157 -0.33 -9.73 -4.13
N ALA A 158 -1.35 -10.49 -4.55
CA ALA A 158 -1.15 -11.73 -5.31
C ALA A 158 -2.32 -11.94 -6.29
N LYS A 159 -2.08 -12.76 -7.32
CA LYS A 159 -3.11 -13.13 -8.31
C LYS A 159 -2.88 -14.53 -8.86
N ALA A 160 -3.98 -15.24 -9.18
CA ALA A 160 -3.97 -16.39 -10.06
C ALA A 160 -4.87 -16.07 -11.27
N GLN A 161 -4.25 -15.96 -12.43
CA GLN A 161 -4.96 -15.53 -13.64
C GLN A 161 -5.67 -16.71 -14.31
N SER A 162 -6.91 -16.49 -14.74
CA SER A 162 -7.64 -17.45 -15.59
C SER A 162 -6.93 -17.63 -16.94
N ASN A 163 -6.94 -18.84 -17.45
CA ASN A 163 -6.44 -19.19 -18.78
C ASN A 163 -7.51 -18.95 -19.88
N ALA A 164 -8.73 -18.65 -19.51
CA ALA A 164 -9.79 -18.34 -20.46
C ALA A 164 -9.49 -17.03 -21.21
N PRO A 165 -9.70 -16.97 -22.54
CA PRO A 165 -9.56 -15.74 -23.28
C PRO A 165 -10.58 -14.73 -22.77
N MET A 166 -10.10 -13.69 -22.10
CA MET A 166 -10.92 -12.63 -21.55
C MET A 166 -10.89 -11.42 -22.49
N PHE A 167 -11.98 -11.19 -23.17
CA PHE A 167 -12.18 -9.98 -23.96
C PHE A 167 -12.58 -8.84 -23.01
N GLY A 168 -11.75 -7.80 -22.92
CA GLY A 168 -12.12 -6.53 -22.25
C GLY A 168 -11.85 -6.42 -20.76
N SER A 169 -11.11 -7.33 -20.13
CA SER A 169 -10.80 -7.21 -18.70
C SER A 169 -9.73 -6.16 -18.42
N VAL A 170 -9.95 -5.36 -17.39
CA VAL A 170 -8.89 -4.56 -16.77
C VAL A 170 -7.77 -5.50 -16.34
N LYS A 171 -6.58 -5.25 -16.86
CA LYS A 171 -5.38 -5.98 -16.45
C LYS A 171 -4.97 -5.53 -15.06
N VAL A 172 -5.52 -6.18 -14.05
CA VAL A 172 -5.06 -6.00 -12.67
C VAL A 172 -3.70 -6.67 -12.53
N HIS A 173 -2.74 -5.93 -12.02
CA HIS A 173 -1.40 -6.41 -11.71
C HIS A 173 -1.16 -6.36 -10.20
N VAL A 174 -0.23 -7.17 -9.71
CA VAL A 174 0.30 -7.00 -8.35
C VAL A 174 0.83 -5.58 -8.22
N GLY A 175 0.46 -4.89 -7.14
CA GLY A 175 0.73 -3.46 -6.93
C GLY A 175 -0.36 -2.51 -7.46
N THR A 176 -1.37 -2.99 -8.20
CA THR A 176 -2.53 -2.15 -8.59
C THR A 176 -3.23 -1.62 -7.32
N ARG A 177 -3.59 -0.35 -7.35
CA ARG A 177 -4.27 0.35 -6.26
C ARG A 177 -5.64 0.83 -6.73
N LEU A 178 -6.65 0.62 -5.91
CA LEU A 178 -8.02 1.10 -6.13
C LEU A 178 -8.51 1.84 -4.87
N PRO A 179 -9.39 2.86 -5.01
CA PRO A 179 -9.94 3.56 -3.87
C PRO A 179 -10.83 2.63 -3.02
N ALA A 180 -10.51 2.50 -1.73
CA ALA A 180 -11.21 1.57 -0.85
C ALA A 180 -12.67 1.95 -0.63
N HIS A 181 -13.00 3.25 -0.58
CA HIS A 181 -14.38 3.71 -0.38
C HIS A 181 -15.30 3.47 -1.59
N ALA A 182 -14.73 3.30 -2.78
CA ALA A 182 -15.51 3.15 -4.01
C ALA A 182 -15.68 1.70 -4.47
N THR A 183 -14.93 0.76 -3.87
CA THR A 183 -14.90 -0.64 -4.30
C THR A 183 -15.41 -1.59 -3.23
N VAL A 184 -16.08 -2.67 -3.64
CA VAL A 184 -16.52 -3.73 -2.69
C VAL A 184 -15.35 -4.39 -1.96
N HIS A 185 -14.17 -4.44 -2.60
CA HIS A 185 -12.93 -4.93 -1.98
C HIS A 185 -12.57 -4.10 -0.75
N GLY A 186 -12.60 -2.78 -0.89
CA GLY A 186 -12.34 -1.87 0.21
C GLY A 186 -13.43 -1.94 1.29
N HIS A 187 -14.70 -2.10 0.90
CA HIS A 187 -15.78 -2.25 1.87
C HIS A 187 -15.58 -3.50 2.74
N VAL A 188 -15.15 -4.63 2.15
CA VAL A 188 -14.82 -5.86 2.90
C VAL A 188 -13.62 -5.63 3.81
N LEU A 189 -12.55 -5.03 3.30
CA LEU A 189 -11.31 -4.77 4.05
C LEU A 189 -11.48 -3.75 5.20
N MET A 190 -12.52 -2.93 5.15
CA MET A 190 -12.88 -1.99 6.21
C MET A 190 -13.90 -2.54 7.21
N GLY A 191 -14.29 -3.83 7.09
CA GLY A 191 -15.37 -4.45 7.87
C GLY A 191 -15.22 -4.36 9.40
N ASP A 192 -13.97 -4.28 9.89
CA ASP A 192 -13.68 -4.19 11.33
C ASP A 192 -13.54 -2.73 11.82
N LEU A 193 -13.58 -1.72 10.92
CA LEU A 193 -13.46 -0.34 11.33
C LEU A 193 -14.71 0.13 12.10
N THR A 194 -14.47 0.81 13.21
CA THR A 194 -15.51 1.55 13.91
C THR A 194 -15.92 2.79 13.11
N ARG A 195 -17.10 3.36 13.42
CA ARG A 195 -17.57 4.59 12.77
C ARG A 195 -16.57 5.75 12.97
N ASP A 196 -15.98 5.87 14.14
CA ASP A 196 -15.01 6.93 14.46
C ASP A 196 -13.68 6.71 13.71
N ALA A 197 -13.18 5.47 13.64
CA ALA A 197 -12.00 5.15 12.84
C ALA A 197 -12.23 5.45 11.34
N MET A 198 -13.44 5.19 10.83
CA MET A 198 -13.77 5.52 9.44
C MET A 198 -13.86 7.02 9.19
N ARG A 199 -14.40 7.80 10.15
CA ARG A 199 -14.39 9.27 10.08
C ARG A 199 -12.99 9.86 10.15
N GLN A 200 -12.09 9.27 10.95
CA GLN A 200 -10.68 9.67 10.97
C GLN A 200 -9.98 9.35 9.65
N LEU A 201 -10.30 8.21 9.06
CA LEU A 201 -9.75 7.81 7.76
C LEU A 201 -10.24 8.70 6.61
N TYR A 202 -11.51 9.18 6.68
CA TYR A 202 -12.17 10.03 5.69
C TYR A 202 -12.76 11.26 6.38
N PRO A 203 -11.94 12.29 6.71
CA PRO A 203 -12.41 13.49 7.42
C PRO A 203 -13.21 14.46 6.56
N GLU A 204 -13.25 14.28 5.25
CA GLU A 204 -13.99 15.12 4.33
C GLU A 204 -15.50 14.91 4.43
N LYS A 205 -16.27 15.98 4.20
CA LYS A 205 -17.75 15.92 4.22
C LYS A 205 -18.34 15.09 3.09
N ARG A 206 -17.66 15.04 1.95
CA ARG A 206 -18.06 14.26 0.77
C ARG A 206 -16.89 13.47 0.26
N LEU A 207 -17.16 12.21 -0.08
CA LEU A 207 -16.20 11.31 -0.71
C LEU A 207 -16.12 11.60 -2.21
N GLU A 208 -14.97 11.35 -2.79
CA GLU A 208 -14.77 11.44 -4.24
C GLU A 208 -15.64 10.39 -4.95
N ALA A 209 -16.42 10.84 -5.92
CA ALA A 209 -17.30 9.98 -6.71
C ALA A 209 -16.52 9.39 -7.90
N PHE A 210 -16.47 8.06 -8.00
CA PHE A 210 -15.92 7.34 -9.14
C PHE A 210 -16.99 6.84 -10.09
N THR A 211 -18.14 6.46 -9.53
CA THR A 211 -19.35 6.04 -10.26
C THR A 211 -20.58 6.54 -9.51
N GLU A 212 -21.75 6.41 -10.10
CA GLU A 212 -23.03 6.70 -9.45
C GLU A 212 -23.30 5.81 -8.21
N HIS A 213 -22.61 4.67 -8.11
CA HIS A 213 -22.73 3.74 -6.99
C HIS A 213 -21.75 4.04 -5.84
N THR A 214 -20.83 5.00 -6.02
CA THR A 214 -19.88 5.39 -4.96
C THR A 214 -20.62 6.05 -3.80
N PRO A 215 -20.41 5.63 -2.53
CA PRO A 215 -20.97 6.32 -1.37
C PRO A 215 -20.58 7.80 -1.36
N ALA A 216 -21.54 8.68 -1.18
CA ALA A 216 -21.30 10.12 -1.21
C ALA A 216 -20.74 10.65 0.13
N THR A 217 -20.99 9.95 1.23
CA THR A 217 -20.61 10.34 2.60
C THR A 217 -19.99 9.18 3.37
N VAL A 218 -19.24 9.52 4.42
CA VAL A 218 -18.63 8.52 5.32
C VAL A 218 -19.69 7.69 6.04
N ASP A 219 -20.85 8.28 6.35
CA ASP A 219 -21.93 7.55 7.01
C ASP A 219 -22.59 6.53 6.06
N GLU A 220 -22.80 6.88 4.79
CA GLU A 220 -23.24 5.92 3.77
C GLU A 220 -22.23 4.81 3.55
N LEU A 221 -20.93 5.15 3.48
CA LEU A 221 -19.85 4.18 3.40
C LEU A 221 -19.88 3.23 4.59
N TYR A 222 -20.00 3.74 5.80
CA TYR A 222 -20.06 2.93 7.03
C TYR A 222 -21.24 1.96 7.01
N GLU A 223 -22.45 2.41 6.66
CA GLU A 223 -23.61 1.52 6.59
C GLU A 223 -23.44 0.42 5.53
N ARG A 224 -22.83 0.74 4.39
CA ARG A 224 -22.52 -0.25 3.36
C ARG A 224 -21.48 -1.27 3.83
N VAL A 225 -20.42 -0.81 4.48
CA VAL A 225 -19.40 -1.67 5.09
C VAL A 225 -20.04 -2.60 6.15
N ARG A 226 -20.89 -2.06 7.01
CA ARG A 226 -21.61 -2.85 8.02
C ARG A 226 -22.57 -3.87 7.41
N HIS A 227 -23.20 -3.53 6.29
CA HIS A 227 -24.04 -4.47 5.55
C HIS A 227 -23.20 -5.69 5.08
N TYR A 228 -22.07 -5.48 4.40
CA TYR A 228 -21.22 -6.57 3.94
C TYR A 228 -20.54 -7.32 5.09
N ALA A 229 -20.19 -6.66 6.17
CA ALA A 229 -19.64 -7.31 7.35
C ALA A 229 -20.65 -8.29 7.99
N ARG A 230 -21.97 -7.98 7.97
CA ARG A 230 -23.02 -8.90 8.43
C ARG A 230 -23.26 -10.06 7.48
N LEU A 231 -23.07 -9.85 6.17
CA LEU A 231 -23.17 -10.91 5.17
C LEU A 231 -21.94 -11.83 5.18
N GLY A 232 -20.76 -11.34 5.59
CA GLY A 232 -19.50 -12.07 5.53
C GLY A 232 -18.85 -12.10 4.13
N TYR A 233 -19.44 -11.40 3.16
CA TYR A 233 -18.93 -11.24 1.80
C TYR A 233 -19.53 -9.99 1.15
N ALA A 234 -19.01 -9.62 -0.01
CA ALA A 234 -19.60 -8.58 -0.85
C ALA A 234 -19.64 -9.02 -2.32
N VAL A 235 -20.68 -8.61 -3.02
CA VAL A 235 -20.85 -8.79 -4.46
C VAL A 235 -20.92 -7.42 -5.12
N SER A 236 -20.22 -7.26 -6.23
CA SER A 236 -20.32 -6.12 -7.13
C SER A 236 -20.68 -6.61 -8.52
N GLU A 237 -21.69 -6.01 -9.13
CA GLU A 237 -22.09 -6.29 -10.51
C GLU A 237 -22.05 -4.98 -11.29
N GLY A 238 -20.97 -4.76 -12.05
CA GLY A 238 -20.74 -3.57 -12.86
C GLY A 238 -20.62 -2.24 -12.09
N ALA A 239 -20.62 -2.24 -10.75
CA ALA A 239 -20.80 -1.02 -9.95
C ALA A 239 -19.56 -0.09 -9.95
N PHE A 240 -18.34 -0.60 -10.03
CA PHE A 240 -17.13 0.21 -10.11
C PHE A 240 -16.61 0.31 -11.55
N GLU A 241 -16.64 -0.77 -12.28
CA GLU A 241 -16.21 -0.87 -13.68
C GLU A 241 -17.28 -1.61 -14.48
N SER A 242 -17.83 -0.97 -15.49
CA SER A 242 -18.79 -1.59 -16.39
C SER A 242 -18.18 -2.83 -17.06
N GLY A 243 -18.91 -3.93 -17.06
CA GLY A 243 -18.42 -5.20 -17.64
C GLY A 243 -17.59 -6.07 -16.70
N ILE A 244 -17.42 -5.67 -15.43
CA ILE A 244 -16.73 -6.46 -14.42
C ILE A 244 -17.63 -6.65 -13.19
N SER A 245 -17.80 -7.90 -12.79
CA SER A 245 -18.38 -8.26 -11.51
C SER A 245 -17.35 -8.93 -10.62
N ALA A 246 -17.56 -8.91 -9.32
CA ALA A 246 -16.67 -9.52 -8.35
C ALA A 246 -17.41 -10.05 -7.12
N VAL A 247 -16.93 -11.16 -6.60
CA VAL A 247 -17.27 -11.65 -5.26
C VAL A 247 -16.02 -11.55 -4.40
N THR A 248 -16.15 -10.95 -3.22
CA THR A 248 -15.03 -10.70 -2.30
C THR A 248 -15.39 -11.14 -0.89
N ALA A 249 -14.50 -11.86 -0.23
CA ALA A 249 -14.66 -12.31 1.16
C ALA A 249 -13.44 -11.95 2.01
N PRO A 250 -13.62 -11.64 3.32
CA PRO A 250 -12.55 -11.23 4.21
C PRO A 250 -11.69 -12.42 4.62
N VAL A 251 -10.39 -12.16 4.78
CA VAL A 251 -9.41 -13.08 5.37
C VAL A 251 -8.98 -12.50 6.71
N ARG A 252 -9.07 -13.34 7.76
CA ARG A 252 -8.77 -12.97 9.13
C ARG A 252 -7.51 -13.67 9.63
N ASP A 253 -6.79 -13.01 10.51
CA ASP A 253 -5.66 -13.61 11.22
C ASP A 253 -6.04 -14.17 12.60
N HIS A 254 -5.06 -14.65 13.35
CA HIS A 254 -5.21 -15.20 14.70
C HIS A 254 -5.88 -14.25 15.70
N SER A 255 -5.82 -12.95 15.48
CA SER A 255 -6.50 -11.94 16.33
C SER A 255 -7.98 -11.79 16.00
N GLY A 256 -8.44 -12.38 14.89
CA GLY A 256 -9.77 -12.19 14.33
C GLY A 256 -9.90 -10.92 13.47
N SER A 257 -8.83 -10.16 13.28
CA SER A 257 -8.83 -8.96 12.47
C SER A 257 -8.79 -9.28 10.97
N ILE A 258 -9.48 -8.47 10.15
CA ILE A 258 -9.40 -8.56 8.70
C ILE A 258 -8.04 -8.02 8.25
N VAL A 259 -7.17 -8.90 7.75
CA VAL A 259 -5.83 -8.57 7.26
C VAL A 259 -5.75 -8.56 5.74
N ALA A 260 -6.66 -9.26 5.07
CA ALA A 260 -6.74 -9.34 3.62
C ALA A 260 -8.17 -9.61 3.14
N ALA A 261 -8.36 -9.66 1.83
CA ALA A 261 -9.55 -10.18 1.19
C ALA A 261 -9.18 -11.04 -0.01
N ILE A 262 -9.97 -12.08 -0.28
CA ILE A 262 -9.91 -12.86 -1.52
C ILE A 262 -11.06 -12.41 -2.42
N THR A 263 -10.78 -12.26 -3.71
CA THR A 263 -11.79 -11.96 -4.72
C THR A 263 -11.69 -12.87 -5.93
N ALA A 264 -12.84 -13.24 -6.49
CA ALA A 264 -12.97 -13.79 -7.83
C ALA A 264 -13.60 -12.74 -8.74
N THR A 265 -13.00 -12.54 -9.91
CA THR A 265 -13.42 -11.51 -10.88
C THR A 265 -14.10 -12.17 -12.07
N VAL A 266 -15.33 -11.76 -12.32
CA VAL A 266 -16.17 -12.21 -13.44
C VAL A 266 -16.12 -11.16 -14.54
N PRO A 267 -15.68 -11.48 -15.78
CA PRO A 267 -15.54 -10.52 -16.88
C PRO A 267 -16.88 -10.27 -17.57
N ARG A 268 -17.91 -9.94 -16.79
CA ARG A 268 -19.27 -9.63 -17.21
C ARG A 268 -19.88 -8.62 -16.24
N SER A 269 -20.85 -7.83 -16.70
CA SER A 269 -21.57 -6.85 -15.85
C SER A 269 -22.42 -7.52 -14.77
N GLU A 270 -22.79 -8.79 -14.97
CA GLU A 270 -23.57 -9.60 -14.04
C GLU A 270 -22.95 -10.98 -13.89
N ILE A 271 -23.11 -11.59 -12.73
CA ILE A 271 -22.53 -12.92 -12.43
C ILE A 271 -23.32 -14.04 -13.14
N GLY A 272 -24.57 -13.80 -13.43
CA GLY A 272 -25.48 -14.75 -14.08
C GLY A 272 -26.65 -15.14 -13.18
N ALA A 273 -27.14 -16.38 -13.29
CA ALA A 273 -28.28 -16.85 -12.53
C ALA A 273 -28.01 -16.87 -11.00
N ALA A 274 -29.07 -16.81 -10.21
CA ALA A 274 -28.96 -16.76 -8.74
C ALA A 274 -28.13 -17.95 -8.17
N GLU A 275 -28.30 -19.15 -8.73
CA GLU A 275 -27.57 -20.34 -8.33
C GLU A 275 -26.08 -20.28 -8.69
N GLU A 276 -25.71 -19.64 -9.81
CA GLU A 276 -24.33 -19.40 -10.19
C GLU A 276 -23.66 -18.42 -9.21
N LYS A 277 -24.37 -17.34 -8.88
CA LYS A 277 -23.93 -16.35 -7.90
C LYS A 277 -23.73 -16.99 -6.51
N GLU A 278 -24.68 -17.77 -6.04
CA GLU A 278 -24.61 -18.44 -4.74
C GLU A 278 -23.43 -19.40 -4.66
N ARG A 279 -23.24 -20.24 -5.69
CA ARG A 279 -22.07 -21.14 -5.77
C ARG A 279 -20.75 -20.41 -5.78
N LEU A 280 -20.66 -19.26 -6.48
CA LEU A 280 -19.45 -18.45 -6.50
C LEU A 280 -19.18 -17.83 -5.13
N VAL A 281 -20.21 -17.32 -4.45
CA VAL A 281 -20.10 -16.81 -3.07
C VAL A 281 -19.60 -17.90 -2.12
N GLU A 282 -20.21 -19.08 -2.14
CA GLU A 282 -19.79 -20.23 -1.31
C GLU A 282 -18.31 -20.57 -1.55
N THR A 283 -17.90 -20.64 -2.82
CA THR A 283 -16.53 -21.03 -3.19
C THR A 283 -15.52 -19.98 -2.74
N VAL A 284 -15.83 -18.68 -2.91
CA VAL A 284 -14.95 -17.58 -2.48
C VAL A 284 -14.87 -17.49 -0.96
N CYS A 285 -16.00 -17.64 -0.25
CA CYS A 285 -16.03 -17.70 1.21
C CYS A 285 -15.23 -18.90 1.74
N GLY A 286 -15.36 -20.07 1.10
CA GLY A 286 -14.57 -21.26 1.43
C GLY A 286 -13.07 -21.04 1.29
N ALA A 287 -12.63 -20.38 0.22
CA ALA A 287 -11.23 -20.02 0.01
C ALA A 287 -10.72 -19.01 1.07
N ALA A 288 -11.55 -18.03 1.42
CA ALA A 288 -11.20 -17.04 2.44
C ALA A 288 -11.07 -17.68 3.83
N VAL A 289 -11.96 -18.62 4.18
CA VAL A 289 -11.89 -19.40 5.43
C VAL A 289 -10.65 -20.31 5.45
N ASP A 290 -10.31 -21.01 4.34
CA ASP A 290 -9.09 -21.84 4.24
C ASP A 290 -7.84 -20.98 4.50
N LEU A 291 -7.72 -19.82 3.86
CA LEU A 291 -6.59 -18.94 4.10
C LEU A 291 -6.57 -18.39 5.52
N SER A 292 -7.70 -18.00 6.07
CA SER A 292 -7.80 -17.53 7.46
C SER A 292 -7.34 -18.60 8.46
N GLN A 293 -7.72 -19.86 8.25
CA GLN A 293 -7.28 -20.97 9.10
C GLN A 293 -5.76 -21.20 9.01
N ARG A 294 -5.15 -21.01 7.84
CA ARG A 294 -3.69 -21.06 7.65
C ARG A 294 -2.98 -19.92 8.38
N LEU A 295 -3.66 -18.79 8.57
CA LEU A 295 -3.22 -17.65 9.40
C LEU A 295 -3.60 -17.82 10.88
N ASN A 296 -3.90 -19.06 11.31
CA ASN A 296 -4.25 -19.43 12.68
C ASN A 296 -5.56 -18.79 13.19
N TYR A 297 -6.43 -18.32 12.30
CA TYR A 297 -7.78 -17.91 12.67
C TYR A 297 -8.62 -19.13 13.05
N ARG A 298 -9.31 -19.04 14.18
CA ARG A 298 -10.28 -20.05 14.63
C ARG A 298 -11.68 -19.48 14.49
N PRO A 299 -12.36 -19.75 13.37
CA PRO A 299 -13.68 -19.19 13.13
C PRO A 299 -14.68 -19.69 14.15
N LEU A 300 -15.52 -18.78 14.64
CA LEU A 300 -16.69 -19.12 15.44
C LEU A 300 -17.82 -19.57 14.50
N ASP A 301 -18.74 -20.39 14.98
CA ASP A 301 -19.92 -20.81 14.19
C ASP A 301 -20.81 -19.63 13.79
N SER A 302 -20.73 -18.53 14.53
CA SER A 302 -21.44 -17.29 14.25
C SER A 302 -20.74 -16.38 13.22
N ASP A 303 -19.55 -16.76 12.72
CA ASP A 303 -18.87 -15.99 11.66
C ASP A 303 -19.68 -16.09 10.36
N PRO A 304 -20.17 -14.96 9.82
CA PRO A 304 -21.02 -14.96 8.64
C PRO A 304 -20.31 -15.51 7.39
N THR A 305 -18.98 -15.33 7.27
CA THR A 305 -18.19 -15.90 6.16
C THR A 305 -18.19 -17.44 6.22
N VAL A 306 -18.09 -18.00 7.41
CA VAL A 306 -18.11 -19.46 7.65
C VAL A 306 -19.48 -20.04 7.35
N ALA A 307 -20.55 -19.33 7.69
CA ALA A 307 -21.92 -19.78 7.40
C ALA A 307 -22.11 -20.05 5.89
N HIS A 308 -21.57 -19.22 5.03
CA HIS A 308 -21.61 -19.41 3.58
C HIS A 308 -20.63 -20.48 3.08
N ALA A 309 -19.48 -20.66 3.74
CA ALA A 309 -18.50 -21.69 3.37
C ALA A 309 -18.97 -23.13 3.63
N ARG A 310 -19.87 -23.36 4.60
CA ARG A 310 -20.27 -24.69 5.08
C ARG A 310 -21.35 -25.39 4.26
N HIS A 311 -22.04 -24.72 3.36
CA HIS A 311 -23.20 -25.31 2.66
C HIS A 311 -22.86 -26.53 1.78
N LYS A 312 -21.56 -26.86 1.55
CA LYS A 312 -21.14 -28.03 0.74
C LYS A 312 -20.19 -29.03 1.39
N VAL A 313 -19.73 -28.84 2.61
CA VAL A 313 -18.85 -29.84 3.27
C VAL A 313 -19.61 -31.06 3.80
N ALA A 314 -20.93 -31.06 3.76
CA ALA A 314 -21.79 -32.15 4.24
C ALA A 314 -22.17 -33.20 3.17
N LEU A 315 -21.55 -33.20 1.97
CA LEU A 315 -21.88 -34.09 0.86
C LEU A 315 -20.69 -34.88 0.27
N PHE A 316 -19.67 -35.17 1.08
CA PHE A 316 -18.65 -36.17 0.73
C PHE A 316 -18.28 -37.02 1.96
#